data_d77112612dfc7026c3dcfe5dae0d5043
#
_entry.id   d77112612dfc7026c3dcfe5dae0d5043
#
_cell.length_a   1.000
_cell.length_b   1.000
_cell.length_c   1.000
_cell.angle_alpha   90.00
_cell.angle_beta   90.00
_cell.angle_gamma   90.00
#
_symmetry.space_group_name_H-M   'P 1'
#
loop_
_entity.id
_entity.type
_entity.pdbx_description
1 polymer ?
#
loop_
_entity_poly.entity_id
_entity_poly.type
_entity_poly.pdbx_seq_one_letter_code
_entity_poly.pdbx_strand_id
1 'polypeptide(L)'
;MERVGYSEGRSRIGSGYRGSDVNVGTIERILSGAAGIAVVGLSMQRRRLRPFLLPIGTGLIARAVTGRCAVNRALGRNSAAGERHTSPVGSVHRGQGIKVEETIFIERSPEELYAFWRNLENLPRFMEHLESVTVLDDRRSHWVAKGPAGSSIEWDAEIHNEIDDELIAWRSLPGSEVNNAGSVHFRSAGDGLTEVRVVLSYEPPAGRVGAAVAKLFGEEPSQQVSDDLDRFREVMESGAATG
;
A
#
# COMPACT_ATOMS: atom_id res chain seq x y z
N MET A 1 -47.23 -41.02 -9.56
CA MET A 1 -47.24 -39.92 -8.58
C MET A 1 -46.17 -40.20 -7.55
N GLU A 2 -44.99 -39.70 -7.77
CA GLU A 2 -43.85 -39.92 -6.88
C GLU A 2 -43.21 -38.60 -6.60
N ARG A 3 -43.24 -38.17 -5.33
CA ARG A 3 -42.67 -36.89 -4.88
C ARG A 3 -41.21 -37.12 -4.53
N VAL A 4 -40.33 -36.54 -5.31
CA VAL A 4 -38.91 -36.49 -4.99
C VAL A 4 -38.67 -35.34 -4.00
N GLY A 5 -38.29 -35.69 -2.78
CA GLY A 5 -37.91 -34.74 -1.73
C GLY A 5 -36.49 -34.21 -1.96
N TYR A 6 -36.36 -32.90 -2.10
CA TYR A 6 -35.06 -32.22 -2.04
C TYR A 6 -34.65 -32.01 -0.58
N SER A 7 -33.62 -32.70 -0.15
CA SER A 7 -32.97 -32.46 1.14
C SER A 7 -31.98 -31.31 1.01
N GLU A 8 -32.28 -30.17 1.65
CA GLU A 8 -31.35 -29.08 1.84
C GLU A 8 -30.22 -29.50 2.79
N GLY A 9 -29.06 -29.79 2.22
CA GLY A 9 -27.81 -29.92 2.96
C GLY A 9 -27.21 -28.55 3.30
N ARG A 10 -27.56 -28.01 4.47
CA ARG A 10 -26.84 -26.86 5.05
C ARG A 10 -25.47 -27.32 5.55
N SER A 11 -24.45 -27.21 4.71
CA SER A 11 -23.06 -27.26 5.17
C SER A 11 -22.68 -25.94 5.85
N ARG A 12 -22.72 -25.94 7.19
CA ARG A 12 -22.09 -24.91 8.02
C ARG A 12 -20.59 -25.12 7.96
N ILE A 13 -19.89 -24.47 7.04
CA ILE A 13 -18.44 -24.25 7.16
C ILE A 13 -18.23 -22.96 7.93
N GLY A 14 -18.35 -23.05 9.25
CA GLY A 14 -17.88 -22.03 10.18
C GLY A 14 -16.38 -22.20 10.37
N SER A 15 -15.57 -21.67 9.46
CA SER A 15 -14.16 -21.45 9.72
C SER A 15 -14.02 -20.33 10.74
N GLY A 16 -13.96 -20.69 12.02
CA GLY A 16 -13.63 -19.77 13.10
C GLY A 16 -12.19 -19.30 12.96
N TYR A 17 -11.98 -18.20 12.29
CA TYR A 17 -10.73 -17.43 12.39
C TYR A 17 -10.66 -16.90 13.84
N ARG A 18 -9.95 -17.60 14.72
CA ARG A 18 -9.54 -17.07 16.01
C ARG A 18 -8.57 -15.93 15.73
N GLY A 19 -9.07 -14.71 15.67
CA GLY A 19 -8.26 -13.51 15.65
C GLY A 19 -7.32 -13.57 16.86
N SER A 20 -6.01 -13.48 16.64
CA SER A 20 -5.04 -13.47 17.73
C SER A 20 -5.34 -12.26 18.61
N ASP A 21 -5.56 -12.47 19.91
CA ASP A 21 -5.87 -11.44 20.93
C ASP A 21 -4.75 -10.40 21.16
N VAL A 22 -3.66 -10.46 20.37
CA VAL A 22 -2.54 -9.53 20.45
C VAL A 22 -2.94 -8.20 19.81
N ASN A 23 -2.86 -7.11 20.58
CA ASN A 23 -3.23 -5.74 20.15
C ASN A 23 -2.13 -4.70 20.41
N VAL A 24 -0.87 -5.16 20.62
CA VAL A 24 0.30 -4.32 20.84
C VAL A 24 1.40 -4.72 19.86
N GLY A 25 1.89 -3.77 19.08
CA GLY A 25 2.95 -3.97 18.09
C GLY A 25 4.31 -4.25 18.71
N THR A 26 5.24 -4.81 17.93
CA THR A 26 6.57 -5.28 18.39
C THR A 26 7.40 -4.15 19.00
N ILE A 27 7.43 -2.98 18.37
CA ILE A 27 8.16 -1.80 18.87
C ILE A 27 7.58 -1.33 20.20
N GLU A 28 6.25 -1.23 20.30
CA GLU A 28 5.58 -0.87 21.57
C GLU A 28 5.83 -1.90 22.67
N ARG A 29 5.97 -3.18 22.33
CA ARG A 29 6.31 -4.26 23.27
C ARG A 29 7.72 -4.10 23.82
N ILE A 30 8.71 -3.83 22.95
CA ILE A 30 10.11 -3.61 23.35
C ILE A 30 10.20 -2.39 24.27
N LEU A 31 9.59 -1.26 23.88
CA LEU A 31 9.58 -0.03 24.69
C LEU A 31 8.88 -0.25 26.03
N SER A 32 7.72 -0.94 26.03
CA SER A 32 6.99 -1.26 27.27
C SER A 32 7.80 -2.17 28.20
N GLY A 33 8.53 -3.15 27.64
CA GLY A 33 9.41 -4.03 28.39
C GLY A 33 10.56 -3.27 29.07
N ALA A 34 11.27 -2.45 28.29
CA ALA A 34 12.36 -1.61 28.81
C ALA A 34 11.90 -0.63 29.89
N ALA A 35 10.77 0.08 29.65
CA ALA A 35 10.17 0.97 30.61
C ALA A 35 9.71 0.23 31.88
N GLY A 36 9.09 -0.95 31.72
CA GLY A 36 8.65 -1.78 32.85
C GLY A 36 9.80 -2.21 33.74
N ILE A 37 10.93 -2.65 33.15
CA ILE A 37 12.15 -3.03 33.91
C ILE A 37 12.71 -1.82 34.67
N ALA A 38 12.78 -0.65 34.02
CA ALA A 38 13.26 0.58 34.65
C ALA A 38 12.38 0.98 35.86
N VAL A 39 11.05 0.93 35.70
CA VAL A 39 10.08 1.25 36.77
C VAL A 39 10.16 0.26 37.91
N VAL A 40 10.34 -1.04 37.67
CA VAL A 40 10.54 -2.06 38.71
C VAL A 40 11.87 -1.79 39.43
N GLY A 41 12.96 -1.52 38.71
CA GLY A 41 14.27 -1.17 39.33
C GLY A 41 14.16 0.08 40.22
N LEU A 42 13.47 1.14 39.78
CA LEU A 42 13.23 2.34 40.57
C LEU A 42 12.39 2.04 41.82
N SER A 43 11.43 1.12 41.74
CA SER A 43 10.60 0.70 42.88
C SER A 43 11.40 0.05 43.99
N MET A 44 12.50 -0.63 43.63
CA MET A 44 13.41 -1.24 44.61
C MET A 44 14.21 -0.21 45.38
N GLN A 45 14.62 0.89 44.74
CA GLN A 45 15.37 1.98 45.35
C GLN A 45 14.48 2.91 46.21
N ARG A 46 13.22 3.10 45.78
CA ARG A 46 12.27 4.03 46.38
C ARG A 46 11.17 3.29 47.18
N ARG A 47 11.50 2.75 48.35
CA ARG A 47 10.59 1.93 49.19
C ARG A 47 9.18 2.58 49.40
N ARG A 48 9.13 3.90 49.57
CA ARG A 48 7.87 4.62 49.80
C ARG A 48 6.93 4.63 48.57
N LEU A 49 7.48 4.54 47.35
CA LEU A 49 6.74 4.54 46.09
C LEU A 49 6.48 3.12 45.58
N ARG A 50 7.01 2.11 46.21
CA ARG A 50 6.93 0.71 45.80
C ARG A 50 5.52 0.21 45.56
N PRO A 51 4.51 0.50 46.43
CA PRO A 51 3.14 0.02 46.21
C PRO A 51 2.48 0.59 44.94
N PHE A 52 2.95 1.74 44.45
CA PHE A 52 2.45 2.36 43.21
C PHE A 52 3.28 1.96 41.98
N LEU A 53 4.62 1.95 42.09
CA LEU A 53 5.50 1.69 40.95
C LEU A 53 5.55 0.20 40.54
N LEU A 54 5.45 -0.70 41.50
CA LEU A 54 5.56 -2.13 41.23
C LEU A 54 4.42 -2.65 40.33
N PRO A 55 3.13 -2.32 40.57
CA PRO A 55 2.05 -2.72 39.67
C PRO A 55 2.16 -2.12 38.27
N ILE A 56 2.62 -0.86 38.15
CA ILE A 56 2.81 -0.20 36.87
C ILE A 56 3.92 -0.91 36.07
N GLY A 57 5.08 -1.14 36.69
CA GLY A 57 6.21 -1.80 36.03
C GLY A 57 5.89 -3.24 35.60
N THR A 58 5.24 -4.01 36.47
CA THR A 58 4.82 -5.39 36.14
C THR A 58 3.74 -5.43 35.07
N GLY A 59 2.82 -4.46 35.06
CA GLY A 59 1.82 -4.30 34.00
C GLY A 59 2.44 -4.01 32.63
N LEU A 60 3.47 -3.16 32.58
CA LEU A 60 4.21 -2.87 31.33
C LEU A 60 4.99 -4.10 30.84
N ILE A 61 5.61 -4.88 31.75
CA ILE A 61 6.29 -6.13 31.37
C ILE A 61 5.28 -7.15 30.87
N ALA A 62 4.16 -7.33 31.55
CA ALA A 62 3.10 -8.23 31.11
C ALA A 62 2.55 -7.85 29.72
N ARG A 63 2.37 -6.54 29.47
CA ARG A 63 2.01 -6.02 28.14
C ARG A 63 3.05 -6.37 27.06
N ALA A 64 4.34 -6.24 27.40
CA ALA A 64 5.43 -6.56 26.48
C ALA A 64 5.48 -8.06 26.14
N VAL A 65 5.29 -8.94 27.13
CA VAL A 65 5.34 -10.38 26.96
C VAL A 65 4.09 -10.91 26.23
N THR A 66 2.90 -10.52 26.70
CA THR A 66 1.65 -11.05 26.16
C THR A 66 1.21 -10.39 24.85
N GLY A 67 1.70 -9.18 24.56
CA GLY A 67 1.24 -8.36 23.45
C GLY A 67 -0.23 -7.90 23.58
N ARG A 68 -0.80 -7.96 24.80
CA ARG A 68 -2.19 -7.60 25.10
C ARG A 68 -2.23 -6.36 25.97
N CYS A 69 -3.04 -5.40 25.60
CA CYS A 69 -3.25 -4.17 26.36
C CYS A 69 -4.75 -3.92 26.52
N ALA A 70 -5.20 -3.86 27.78
CA ALA A 70 -6.61 -3.59 28.08
C ALA A 70 -7.01 -2.17 27.65
N VAL A 71 -6.09 -1.20 27.75
CA VAL A 71 -6.31 0.19 27.32
C VAL A 71 -6.47 0.27 25.80
N ASN A 72 -5.61 -0.40 25.02
CA ASN A 72 -5.75 -0.46 23.57
C ASN A 72 -7.09 -1.11 23.18
N ARG A 73 -7.52 -2.16 23.91
CA ARG A 73 -8.81 -2.81 23.67
C ARG A 73 -9.97 -1.88 23.96
N ALA A 74 -9.95 -1.16 25.07
CA ALA A 74 -10.99 -0.21 25.45
C ALA A 74 -11.11 0.98 24.49
N LEU A 75 -9.99 1.40 23.87
CA LEU A 75 -9.92 2.48 22.88
C LEU A 75 -10.09 2.00 21.43
N GLY A 76 -10.36 0.71 21.19
CA GLY A 76 -10.45 0.13 19.85
C GLY A 76 -9.14 0.15 19.05
N ARG A 77 -7.98 0.43 19.71
CA ARG A 77 -6.68 0.50 19.07
C ARG A 77 -6.03 -0.89 18.97
N ASN A 78 -5.44 -1.18 17.81
CA ASN A 78 -4.69 -2.41 17.60
C ASN A 78 -3.40 -2.11 16.84
N SER A 79 -2.33 -1.76 17.55
CA SER A 79 -1.03 -1.47 16.95
C SER A 79 -0.31 -2.71 16.42
N ALA A 80 -0.72 -3.91 16.83
CA ALA A 80 -0.23 -5.17 16.24
C ALA A 80 -0.88 -5.49 14.89
N ALA A 81 -2.00 -4.87 14.55
CA ALA A 81 -2.68 -5.11 13.27
C ALA A 81 -1.83 -4.63 12.08
N GLY A 82 -1.05 -3.55 12.26
CA GLY A 82 -0.11 -3.04 11.27
C GLY A 82 1.09 -3.97 11.03
N GLU A 83 1.52 -4.71 12.04
CA GLU A 83 2.71 -5.59 11.96
C GLU A 83 2.40 -7.00 11.44
N ARG A 84 1.14 -7.47 11.55
CA ARG A 84 0.76 -8.84 11.15
C ARG A 84 0.63 -9.06 9.66
N HIS A 85 0.72 -8.00 8.87
CA HIS A 85 0.66 -8.05 7.42
C HIS A 85 1.96 -7.56 6.77
N THR A 86 3.12 -7.90 7.33
CA THR A 86 4.34 -8.07 6.56
C THR A 86 4.19 -9.37 5.76
N SER A 87 3.24 -9.35 4.82
CA SER A 87 3.31 -10.29 3.72
C SER A 87 4.60 -9.94 2.99
N PRO A 88 5.52 -10.87 2.71
CA PRO A 88 6.69 -10.59 1.90
C PRO A 88 6.33 -10.17 0.46
N VAL A 89 5.06 -9.91 0.20
CA VAL A 89 4.43 -9.64 -1.09
C VAL A 89 4.09 -8.14 -1.29
N GLY A 90 4.18 -7.28 -0.27
CA GLY A 90 3.89 -5.85 -0.44
C GLY A 90 5.15 -5.00 -0.40
N SER A 91 5.47 -4.26 -1.47
CA SER A 91 6.60 -3.32 -1.52
C SER A 91 6.38 -2.09 -0.61
N VAL A 92 5.13 -1.75 -0.28
CA VAL A 92 4.77 -0.62 0.59
C VAL A 92 4.17 -1.12 1.91
N HIS A 93 4.76 -0.70 3.05
CA HIS A 93 4.29 -1.07 4.38
C HIS A 93 2.97 -0.36 4.71
N ARG A 94 1.97 -1.12 5.16
CA ARG A 94 0.66 -0.54 5.53
C ARG A 94 0.82 0.51 6.62
N GLY A 95 0.37 1.74 6.32
CA GLY A 95 0.30 2.85 7.27
C GLY A 95 1.57 3.71 7.33
N GLN A 96 2.55 3.49 6.48
CA GLN A 96 3.76 4.33 6.37
C GLN A 96 3.90 5.04 5.02
N GLY A 97 3.18 4.58 3.99
CA GLY A 97 3.20 5.16 2.65
C GLY A 97 2.20 6.30 2.46
N ILE A 98 2.51 7.19 1.53
CA ILE A 98 1.57 8.16 0.99
C ILE A 98 0.69 7.41 -0.02
N LYS A 99 -0.63 7.54 0.13
CA LYS A 99 -1.60 7.01 -0.83
C LYS A 99 -2.23 8.15 -1.59
N VAL A 100 -2.21 8.04 -2.90
CA VAL A 100 -2.90 8.92 -3.85
C VAL A 100 -3.96 8.11 -4.57
N GLU A 101 -5.11 8.71 -4.82
CA GLU A 101 -6.20 8.09 -5.55
C GLU A 101 -6.90 9.17 -6.38
N GLU A 102 -6.85 9.02 -7.72
CA GLU A 102 -7.42 9.98 -8.67
C GLU A 102 -8.28 9.24 -9.69
N THR A 103 -9.28 9.93 -10.22
CA THR A 103 -10.23 9.37 -11.18
C THR A 103 -10.52 10.37 -12.29
N ILE A 104 -10.51 9.89 -13.53
CA ILE A 104 -10.86 10.68 -14.71
C ILE A 104 -11.83 9.89 -15.61
N PHE A 105 -12.59 10.60 -16.45
CA PHE A 105 -13.42 10.01 -17.47
C PHE A 105 -12.86 10.34 -18.86
N ILE A 106 -12.76 9.33 -19.72
CA ILE A 106 -12.16 9.43 -21.07
C ILE A 106 -13.13 8.85 -22.09
N GLU A 107 -13.34 9.55 -23.22
CA GLU A 107 -14.22 9.15 -24.33
C GLU A 107 -13.54 8.09 -25.21
N ARG A 108 -13.23 6.93 -24.63
CA ARG A 108 -12.66 5.73 -25.27
C ARG A 108 -13.17 4.49 -24.56
N SER A 109 -13.09 3.35 -25.23
CA SER A 109 -13.47 2.07 -24.64
C SER A 109 -12.44 1.61 -23.59
N PRO A 110 -12.85 0.81 -22.58
CA PRO A 110 -11.92 0.23 -21.61
C PRO A 110 -10.79 -0.55 -22.28
N GLU A 111 -11.09 -1.29 -23.35
CA GLU A 111 -10.14 -2.12 -24.10
C GLU A 111 -9.03 -1.27 -24.73
N GLU A 112 -9.39 -0.12 -25.34
CA GLU A 112 -8.41 0.79 -25.96
C GLU A 112 -7.50 1.41 -24.90
N LEU A 113 -8.06 1.87 -23.77
CA LEU A 113 -7.32 2.49 -22.68
C LEU A 113 -6.41 1.48 -21.99
N TYR A 114 -6.93 0.27 -21.73
CA TYR A 114 -6.15 -0.83 -21.17
C TYR A 114 -4.98 -1.22 -22.07
N ALA A 115 -5.22 -1.46 -23.34
CA ALA A 115 -4.19 -1.86 -24.30
C ALA A 115 -3.06 -0.81 -24.39
N PHE A 116 -3.42 0.48 -24.40
CA PHE A 116 -2.44 1.56 -24.40
C PHE A 116 -1.61 1.58 -23.11
N TRP A 117 -2.26 1.49 -21.94
CA TRP A 117 -1.58 1.49 -20.64
C TRP A 117 -0.74 0.23 -20.42
N ARG A 118 -1.23 -0.94 -20.87
CA ARG A 118 -0.55 -2.23 -20.73
C ARG A 118 0.78 -2.27 -21.48
N ASN A 119 0.91 -1.54 -22.56
CA ASN A 119 2.21 -1.24 -23.15
C ASN A 119 2.90 -0.18 -22.27
N LEU A 120 3.61 -0.66 -21.23
CA LEU A 120 4.22 0.20 -20.22
C LEU A 120 5.23 1.20 -20.80
N GLU A 121 5.77 0.93 -21.99
CA GLU A 121 6.67 1.86 -22.71
C GLU A 121 5.95 3.13 -23.22
N ASN A 122 4.61 3.13 -23.21
CA ASN A 122 3.80 4.33 -23.48
C ASN A 122 3.71 5.29 -22.29
N LEU A 123 3.94 4.84 -21.05
CA LEU A 123 3.73 5.65 -19.85
C LEU A 123 4.50 6.97 -19.87
N PRO A 124 5.77 7.05 -20.32
CA PRO A 124 6.49 8.33 -20.40
C PRO A 124 5.87 9.36 -21.36
N ARG A 125 4.92 8.95 -22.22
CA ARG A 125 4.24 9.87 -23.14
C ARG A 125 3.25 10.80 -22.42
N PHE A 126 2.80 10.43 -21.22
CA PHE A 126 1.87 11.24 -20.42
C PHE A 126 2.30 11.40 -18.96
N MET A 127 3.18 10.54 -18.43
CA MET A 127 3.80 10.70 -17.11
C MET A 127 5.12 11.44 -17.25
N GLU A 128 5.10 12.76 -17.16
CA GLU A 128 6.27 13.62 -17.43
C GLU A 128 7.47 13.37 -16.53
N HIS A 129 7.22 12.83 -15.33
CA HIS A 129 8.27 12.49 -14.37
C HIS A 129 9.03 11.21 -14.76
N LEU A 130 8.48 10.37 -15.63
CA LEU A 130 9.18 9.21 -16.17
C LEU A 130 10.10 9.62 -17.33
N GLU A 131 11.30 9.07 -17.32
CA GLU A 131 12.26 9.19 -18.42
C GLU A 131 12.07 8.02 -19.41
N SER A 132 11.98 6.81 -18.88
CA SER A 132 11.72 5.60 -19.66
C SER A 132 11.11 4.49 -18.84
N VAL A 133 10.41 3.58 -19.50
CA VAL A 133 10.02 2.27 -18.98
C VAL A 133 10.44 1.25 -20.01
N THR A 134 11.15 0.21 -19.60
CA THR A 134 11.60 -0.89 -20.44
C THR A 134 10.97 -2.19 -19.97
N VAL A 135 10.26 -2.87 -20.84
CA VAL A 135 9.67 -4.19 -20.54
C VAL A 135 10.76 -5.25 -20.57
N LEU A 136 10.97 -5.96 -19.47
CA LEU A 136 11.96 -7.01 -19.32
C LEU A 136 11.40 -8.39 -19.70
N ASP A 137 10.13 -8.64 -19.31
CA ASP A 137 9.36 -9.84 -19.68
C ASP A 137 7.85 -9.56 -19.53
N ASP A 138 7.00 -10.57 -19.65
CA ASP A 138 5.54 -10.44 -19.62
C ASP A 138 5.00 -9.74 -18.35
N ARG A 139 5.77 -9.74 -17.27
CA ARG A 139 5.36 -9.18 -15.97
C ARG A 139 6.32 -8.16 -15.40
N ARG A 140 7.59 -8.19 -15.75
CA ARG A 140 8.62 -7.32 -15.18
C ARG A 140 9.01 -6.19 -16.11
N SER A 141 9.25 -5.05 -15.52
CA SER A 141 9.67 -3.84 -16.20
C SER A 141 10.68 -3.05 -15.36
N HIS A 142 11.57 -2.35 -16.05
CA HIS A 142 12.55 -1.44 -15.48
C HIS A 142 12.09 0.00 -15.71
N TRP A 143 12.07 0.80 -14.67
CA TRP A 143 11.56 2.16 -14.66
C TRP A 143 12.67 3.13 -14.32
N VAL A 144 12.75 4.22 -15.09
CA VAL A 144 13.67 5.32 -14.87
C VAL A 144 12.87 6.59 -14.74
N ALA A 145 13.02 7.31 -13.63
CA ALA A 145 12.36 8.57 -13.37
C ALA A 145 13.37 9.70 -13.18
N LYS A 146 12.94 10.92 -13.54
CA LYS A 146 13.74 12.13 -13.44
C LYS A 146 13.97 12.52 -11.98
N GLY A 147 15.19 12.44 -11.52
CA GLY A 147 15.60 12.87 -10.19
C GLY A 147 16.01 14.35 -10.13
N PRO A 148 16.35 14.86 -8.92
CA PRO A 148 16.81 16.24 -8.75
C PRO A 148 18.20 16.45 -9.38
N ALA A 149 18.44 17.67 -9.86
CA ALA A 149 19.72 18.10 -10.44
C ALA A 149 20.20 17.23 -11.62
N GLY A 150 19.27 16.64 -12.40
CA GLY A 150 19.60 15.79 -13.55
C GLY A 150 20.07 14.37 -13.18
N SER A 151 19.82 13.92 -11.94
CA SER A 151 19.97 12.51 -11.58
C SER A 151 18.76 11.72 -12.04
N SER A 152 18.93 10.40 -12.16
CA SER A 152 17.84 9.45 -12.37
C SER A 152 17.59 8.64 -11.11
N ILE A 153 16.37 8.16 -10.97
CA ILE A 153 15.96 7.19 -9.94
C ILE A 153 15.42 5.98 -10.67
N GLU A 154 15.94 4.80 -10.33
CA GLU A 154 15.66 3.58 -11.07
C GLU A 154 15.08 2.50 -10.15
N TRP A 155 14.13 1.73 -10.66
CA TRP A 155 13.61 0.58 -9.96
C TRP A 155 13.03 -0.45 -10.93
N ASP A 156 13.03 -1.70 -10.49
CA ASP A 156 12.31 -2.77 -11.15
C ASP A 156 10.94 -2.95 -10.52
N ALA A 157 9.94 -3.22 -11.35
CA ALA A 157 8.57 -3.49 -10.94
C ALA A 157 8.02 -4.74 -11.60
N GLU A 158 7.01 -5.33 -10.98
CA GLU A 158 6.26 -6.45 -11.54
C GLU A 158 4.74 -6.18 -11.55
N ILE A 159 4.05 -6.63 -12.58
CA ILE A 159 2.60 -6.74 -12.59
C ILE A 159 2.25 -7.97 -11.75
N HIS A 160 1.63 -7.76 -10.60
CA HIS A 160 1.27 -8.83 -9.67
C HIS A 160 -0.19 -9.26 -9.77
N ASN A 161 -1.06 -8.40 -10.32
CA ASN A 161 -2.46 -8.71 -10.61
C ASN A 161 -2.90 -7.99 -11.87
N GLU A 162 -3.62 -8.68 -12.73
CA GLU A 162 -4.06 -8.19 -14.02
C GLU A 162 -5.38 -8.85 -14.38
N ILE A 163 -6.33 -8.06 -14.86
CA ILE A 163 -7.61 -8.51 -15.43
C ILE A 163 -7.76 -7.75 -16.74
N ASP A 164 -7.82 -8.48 -17.84
CA ASP A 164 -7.90 -7.92 -19.18
C ASP A 164 -9.03 -6.87 -19.25
N ASP A 165 -8.71 -5.73 -19.82
CA ASP A 165 -9.59 -4.58 -20.03
C ASP A 165 -10.16 -3.92 -18.75
N GLU A 166 -9.79 -4.41 -17.55
CA GLU A 166 -10.35 -3.92 -16.29
C GLU A 166 -9.31 -3.43 -15.29
N LEU A 167 -8.15 -4.11 -15.16
CA LEU A 167 -7.21 -3.87 -14.06
C LEU A 167 -5.77 -4.19 -14.44
N ILE A 168 -4.87 -3.27 -14.14
CA ILE A 168 -3.44 -3.54 -14.06
C ILE A 168 -2.94 -3.09 -12.69
N ALA A 169 -2.36 -4.00 -11.91
CA ALA A 169 -1.77 -3.68 -10.62
C ALA A 169 -0.29 -4.11 -10.58
N TRP A 170 0.55 -3.18 -10.16
CA TRP A 170 2.00 -3.36 -10.13
C TRP A 170 2.58 -3.06 -8.75
N ARG A 171 3.80 -3.50 -8.53
CA ARG A 171 4.62 -3.16 -7.37
C ARG A 171 6.10 -3.17 -7.72
N SER A 172 6.89 -2.37 -7.03
CA SER A 172 8.34 -2.46 -7.10
C SER A 172 8.85 -3.78 -6.50
N LEU A 173 9.96 -4.29 -7.02
CA LEU A 173 10.60 -5.50 -6.50
C LEU A 173 11.31 -5.21 -5.17
N PRO A 174 11.50 -6.23 -4.30
CA PRO A 174 12.23 -6.07 -3.06
C PRO A 174 13.67 -5.58 -3.29
N GLY A 175 14.09 -4.55 -2.55
CA GLY A 175 15.42 -3.95 -2.69
C GLY A 175 15.50 -2.79 -3.68
N SER A 176 14.38 -2.40 -4.30
CA SER A 176 14.29 -1.20 -5.12
C SER A 176 14.57 0.07 -4.32
N GLU A 177 15.15 1.08 -4.97
CA GLU A 177 15.39 2.40 -4.36
C GLU A 177 14.10 3.10 -3.94
N VAL A 178 12.99 2.83 -4.64
CA VAL A 178 11.66 3.35 -4.35
C VAL A 178 10.67 2.20 -4.14
N ASN A 179 10.15 2.09 -2.93
CA ASN A 179 9.05 1.20 -2.65
C ASN A 179 7.74 1.83 -3.12
N ASN A 180 7.17 1.29 -4.20
CA ASN A 180 5.88 1.72 -4.70
C ASN A 180 4.99 0.54 -5.08
N ALA A 181 3.69 0.77 -5.03
CA ALA A 181 2.68 -0.13 -5.55
C ALA A 181 1.51 0.70 -6.09
N GLY A 182 0.93 0.28 -7.18
CA GLY A 182 -0.19 0.98 -7.76
C GLY A 182 -1.16 0.07 -8.49
N SER A 183 -2.29 0.62 -8.84
CA SER A 183 -3.25 -0.02 -9.73
C SER A 183 -3.97 1.03 -10.58
N VAL A 184 -4.30 0.65 -11.79
CA VAL A 184 -5.23 1.38 -12.66
C VAL A 184 -6.42 0.48 -12.96
N HIS A 185 -7.60 1.03 -12.84
CA HIS A 185 -8.87 0.37 -13.10
C HIS A 185 -9.56 1.07 -14.27
N PHE A 186 -10.10 0.27 -15.18
CA PHE A 186 -10.87 0.74 -16.32
C PHE A 186 -12.29 0.20 -16.19
N ARG A 187 -13.27 1.08 -16.11
CA ARG A 187 -14.67 0.72 -15.97
C ARG A 187 -15.52 1.47 -16.99
N SER A 188 -16.30 0.76 -17.78
CA SER A 188 -17.28 1.40 -18.66
C SER A 188 -18.27 2.23 -17.84
N ALA A 189 -18.44 3.51 -18.22
CA ALA A 189 -19.41 4.42 -17.64
C ALA A 189 -20.64 4.63 -18.57
N GLY A 190 -20.71 3.91 -19.68
CA GLY A 190 -21.75 4.02 -20.70
C GLY A 190 -21.38 5.02 -21.81
N ASP A 191 -22.08 4.94 -22.92
CA ASP A 191 -21.98 5.86 -24.06
C ASP A 191 -20.55 6.09 -24.62
N GLY A 192 -19.71 5.05 -24.57
CA GLY A 192 -18.31 5.13 -25.02
C GLY A 192 -17.36 5.83 -24.04
N LEU A 193 -17.84 6.13 -22.82
CA LEU A 193 -17.09 6.75 -21.75
C LEU A 193 -16.53 5.70 -20.79
N THR A 194 -15.29 5.83 -20.40
CA THR A 194 -14.63 4.97 -19.41
C THR A 194 -14.15 5.77 -18.20
N GLU A 195 -14.49 5.29 -17.02
CA GLU A 195 -13.91 5.71 -15.76
C GLU A 195 -12.53 5.07 -15.61
N VAL A 196 -11.48 5.88 -15.55
CA VAL A 196 -10.11 5.46 -15.25
C VAL A 196 -9.76 5.91 -13.85
N ARG A 197 -9.51 4.95 -12.96
CA ARG A 197 -9.17 5.21 -11.55
C ARG A 197 -7.78 4.69 -11.26
N VAL A 198 -6.89 5.57 -10.84
CA VAL A 198 -5.52 5.25 -10.43
C VAL A 198 -5.39 5.32 -8.92
N VAL A 199 -4.80 4.29 -8.35
CA VAL A 199 -4.40 4.26 -6.94
C VAL A 199 -2.89 4.04 -6.89
N LEU A 200 -2.16 4.94 -6.27
CA LEU A 200 -0.71 4.86 -6.09
C LEU A 200 -0.38 4.91 -4.60
N SER A 201 0.49 4.03 -4.17
CA SER A 201 1.05 4.05 -2.82
C SER A 201 2.56 3.99 -2.93
N TYR A 202 3.27 4.87 -2.23
CA TYR A 202 4.72 4.86 -2.20
C TYR A 202 5.25 5.24 -0.81
N GLU A 203 6.42 4.71 -0.47
CA GLU A 203 7.15 5.06 0.75
C GLU A 203 8.26 6.04 0.38
N PRO A 204 8.19 7.30 0.88
CA PRO A 204 9.32 8.21 0.73
C PRO A 204 10.55 7.63 1.45
N PRO A 205 11.61 7.26 0.74
CA PRO A 205 12.81 6.77 1.38
C PRO A 205 13.46 7.88 2.21
N ALA A 206 14.16 7.50 3.29
CA ALA A 206 14.84 8.46 4.14
C ALA A 206 16.10 9.05 3.45
N GLY A 207 16.49 10.27 3.82
CA GLY A 207 17.73 10.89 3.38
C GLY A 207 17.67 11.53 1.98
N ARG A 208 18.78 11.48 1.23
CA ARG A 208 18.91 12.15 -0.08
C ARG A 208 17.94 11.60 -1.13
N VAL A 209 17.69 10.29 -1.10
CA VAL A 209 16.71 9.62 -1.99
C VAL A 209 15.30 10.07 -1.63
N GLY A 210 14.97 10.26 -0.34
CA GLY A 210 13.66 10.77 0.08
C GLY A 210 13.37 12.18 -0.41
N ALA A 211 14.38 13.06 -0.39
CA ALA A 211 14.26 14.40 -0.97
C ALA A 211 14.07 14.34 -2.50
N ALA A 212 14.69 13.37 -3.17
CA ALA A 212 14.53 13.13 -4.59
C ALA A 212 13.11 12.64 -4.93
N VAL A 213 12.60 11.65 -4.18
CA VAL A 213 11.24 11.12 -4.34
C VAL A 213 10.18 12.18 -4.01
N ALA A 214 10.37 12.97 -2.93
CA ALA A 214 9.48 14.08 -2.62
C ALA A 214 9.45 15.14 -3.74
N LYS A 215 10.54 15.33 -4.46
CA LYS A 215 10.59 16.21 -5.62
C LYS A 215 9.99 15.57 -6.89
N LEU A 216 10.03 14.25 -7.00
CA LEU A 216 9.50 13.46 -8.10
C LEU A 216 7.96 13.45 -8.10
N PHE A 217 7.38 13.37 -6.89
CA PHE A 217 5.93 13.40 -6.70
C PHE A 217 5.41 14.79 -6.27
N GLY A 218 6.30 15.83 -6.27
CA GLY A 218 5.95 17.21 -5.91
C GLY A 218 5.58 17.38 -4.43
N GLU A 219 5.18 18.60 -4.08
CA GLU A 219 4.61 18.90 -2.76
C GLU A 219 3.16 18.39 -2.65
N GLU A 220 2.48 18.19 -3.79
CA GLU A 220 1.12 17.67 -3.90
C GLU A 220 1.05 16.49 -4.88
N PRO A 221 1.31 15.26 -4.44
CA PRO A 221 1.31 14.07 -5.30
C PRO A 221 -0.01 13.80 -6.03
N SER A 222 -1.15 14.17 -5.42
CA SER A 222 -2.47 14.08 -6.04
C SER A 222 -2.56 14.96 -7.29
N GLN A 223 -2.04 16.19 -7.24
CA GLN A 223 -2.05 17.09 -8.39
C GLN A 223 -1.24 16.52 -9.55
N GLN A 224 -0.07 15.94 -9.27
CA GLN A 224 0.76 15.35 -10.32
C GLN A 224 0.06 14.16 -11.00
N VAL A 225 -0.56 13.26 -10.23
CA VAL A 225 -1.32 12.14 -10.79
C VAL A 225 -2.52 12.64 -11.59
N SER A 226 -3.20 13.69 -11.12
CA SER A 226 -4.29 14.33 -11.86
C SER A 226 -3.82 14.91 -13.19
N ASP A 227 -2.70 15.65 -13.19
CA ASP A 227 -2.12 16.23 -14.41
C ASP A 227 -1.65 15.13 -15.40
N ASP A 228 -1.10 14.02 -14.91
CA ASP A 228 -0.73 12.86 -15.73
C ASP A 228 -1.97 12.22 -16.37
N LEU A 229 -3.07 12.09 -15.62
CA LEU A 229 -4.33 11.57 -16.16
C LEU A 229 -4.97 12.51 -17.18
N ASP A 230 -4.89 13.83 -16.99
CA ASP A 230 -5.36 14.80 -17.99
C ASP A 230 -4.56 14.67 -19.29
N ARG A 231 -3.24 14.52 -19.23
CA ARG A 231 -2.39 14.24 -20.41
C ARG A 231 -2.73 12.88 -21.04
N PHE A 232 -3.01 11.87 -20.23
CA PHE A 232 -3.45 10.57 -20.74
C PHE A 232 -4.74 10.70 -21.55
N ARG A 233 -5.73 11.44 -21.04
CA ARG A 233 -6.96 11.76 -21.79
C ARG A 233 -6.65 12.45 -23.11
N GLU A 234 -5.81 13.49 -23.11
CA GLU A 234 -5.42 14.22 -24.31
C GLU A 234 -4.77 13.30 -25.36
N VAL A 235 -3.85 12.43 -24.93
CA VAL A 235 -3.19 11.46 -25.82
C VAL A 235 -4.20 10.50 -26.43
N MET A 236 -5.14 9.99 -25.63
CA MET A 236 -6.12 9.02 -26.11
C MET A 236 -7.18 9.65 -27.01
N GLU A 237 -7.70 10.83 -26.66
CA GLU A 237 -8.77 11.50 -27.40
C GLU A 237 -8.27 12.20 -28.68
N SER A 238 -7.01 12.68 -28.72
CA SER A 238 -6.43 13.33 -29.91
C SER A 238 -6.09 12.37 -31.07
N GLY A 239 -6.21 11.05 -30.87
CA GLY A 239 -5.82 10.04 -31.86
C GLY A 239 -4.30 9.82 -31.97
N ALA A 240 -3.49 10.47 -31.14
CA ALA A 240 -2.02 10.27 -31.07
C ALA A 240 -1.62 8.90 -30.50
N ALA A 241 -2.60 8.06 -30.12
CA ALA A 241 -2.40 6.72 -29.59
C ALA A 241 -2.03 5.68 -30.66
N THR A 242 -2.26 5.98 -31.96
CA THR A 242 -2.13 5.03 -33.08
C THR A 242 -0.81 5.12 -33.86
N GLY A 243 0.21 5.73 -33.29
CA GLY A 243 1.53 5.91 -33.93
C GLY A 243 2.65 5.10 -33.30
#